data_1dbc2765468190428780f72e35c2b696
#
_entry.id   1dbc2765468190428780f72e35c2b696
#
_cell.length_a   1.000
_cell.length_b   1.000
_cell.length_c   1.000
_cell.angle_alpha   90.00
_cell.angle_beta   90.00
_cell.angle_gamma   90.00
#
_symmetry.space_group_name_H-M   'P 1'
#
loop_
_entity.id
_entity.type
_entity.pdbx_description
1 polymer ?
#
loop_
_entity_poly.entity_id
_entity_poly.type
_entity_poly.pdbx_seq_one_letter_code
_entity_poly.pdbx_strand_id
1 'polypeptide(L)'
;MANVLVIGGGAAGLLAGIAAAQSGAQTVILEKMRRPGKKILITGKGRCNITNNCDLQEIIKNIPGNGRFLNSALRRFTNQDIVQLLEDNGLPTKVERGGRVFPVSDKAADVVDTLVKIYKNYGGRLLTDCKVKSITAEFGKITGAVTADGQKFTADAVILAAGGSSYPGTGSDGSGVKLAKALGHTIVPLAPSLVPLESDSPYIAGLQGLSLRNIEGTIYADGKKIGSEFGEMLFTHFGVSGPIILSLSKCVAEAFARGAQEVELAIDLKPALDKDKLDARLQRGFTQYSRKQMPNGMKDLLPQRLIAPVLDQAFIDEEKFVNQLSRAERRRLVDVLKAFTVPITGTRPIAEAIVTAGGVSLKEIDPKTMESKLIKGLFFAGEVMDIDGYTGGYNLQAAFSTGYAAGTFAAQI
;
A
#
# COMPACT_ATOMS: atom_id res chain seq x y z
N MET A 1 0.80 25.95 -28.21
CA MET A 1 1.56 24.97 -27.42
C MET A 1 1.09 25.17 -25.97
N ALA A 2 0.48 24.17 -25.38
CA ALA A 2 -0.08 24.29 -24.02
C ALA A 2 1.04 24.42 -22.98
N ASN A 3 0.81 25.26 -21.95
CA ASN A 3 1.66 25.35 -20.77
C ASN A 3 1.09 24.48 -19.67
N VAL A 4 1.76 23.39 -19.34
CA VAL A 4 1.31 22.40 -18.32
C VAL A 4 2.18 22.50 -17.07
N LEU A 5 1.54 22.76 -15.95
CA LEU A 5 2.18 22.81 -14.64
C LEU A 5 1.84 21.53 -13.84
N VAL A 6 2.85 20.79 -13.40
CA VAL A 6 2.68 19.59 -12.60
C VAL A 6 3.10 19.89 -11.15
N ILE A 7 2.23 19.64 -10.19
CA ILE A 7 2.47 19.84 -8.76
C ILE A 7 2.78 18.49 -8.11
N GLY A 8 4.05 18.29 -7.77
CA GLY A 8 4.62 17.08 -7.20
C GLY A 8 5.44 16.26 -8.18
N GLY A 9 6.70 16.02 -7.85
CA GLY A 9 7.67 15.24 -8.64
C GLY A 9 7.77 13.77 -8.19
N GLY A 10 6.66 13.17 -7.78
CA GLY A 10 6.54 11.74 -7.47
C GLY A 10 6.32 10.86 -8.71
N ALA A 11 5.94 9.60 -8.52
CA ALA A 11 5.67 8.65 -9.60
C ALA A 11 4.64 9.19 -10.61
N ALA A 12 3.50 9.64 -10.12
CA ALA A 12 2.44 10.20 -10.97
C ALA A 12 2.89 11.48 -11.69
N GLY A 13 3.54 12.41 -10.97
CA GLY A 13 3.94 13.68 -11.55
C GLY A 13 5.07 13.56 -12.59
N LEU A 14 6.03 12.65 -12.38
CA LEU A 14 7.07 12.39 -13.38
C LEU A 14 6.48 11.85 -14.68
N LEU A 15 5.57 10.86 -14.59
CA LEU A 15 4.90 10.32 -15.78
C LEU A 15 3.96 11.34 -16.42
N ALA A 16 3.29 12.18 -15.65
CA ALA A 16 2.45 13.25 -16.17
C ALA A 16 3.29 14.28 -16.96
N GLY A 17 4.44 14.70 -16.40
CA GLY A 17 5.37 15.58 -17.08
C GLY A 17 5.94 14.98 -18.36
N ILE A 18 6.35 13.70 -18.32
CA ILE A 18 6.86 12.99 -19.50
C ILE A 18 5.78 12.94 -20.59
N ALA A 19 4.56 12.50 -20.27
CA ALA A 19 3.48 12.36 -21.25
C ALA A 19 3.07 13.71 -21.86
N ALA A 20 2.99 14.76 -21.05
CA ALA A 20 2.67 16.10 -21.54
C ALA A 20 3.77 16.65 -22.46
N ALA A 21 5.05 16.48 -22.08
CA ALA A 21 6.19 16.91 -22.90
C ALA A 21 6.30 16.12 -24.21
N GLN A 22 6.07 14.80 -24.18
CA GLN A 22 5.98 13.95 -25.39
C GLN A 22 4.85 14.39 -26.33
N SER A 23 3.77 14.92 -25.78
CA SER A 23 2.63 15.45 -26.54
C SER A 23 2.85 16.89 -27.04
N GLY A 24 4.05 17.45 -26.84
CA GLY A 24 4.45 18.77 -27.37
C GLY A 24 4.11 19.97 -26.48
N ALA A 25 3.67 19.75 -25.22
CA ALA A 25 3.43 20.85 -24.28
C ALA A 25 4.74 21.40 -23.67
N GLN A 26 4.74 22.66 -23.28
CA GLN A 26 5.75 23.22 -22.39
C GLN A 26 5.42 22.81 -20.95
N THR A 27 6.33 22.08 -20.30
CA THR A 27 6.04 21.47 -19.01
C THR A 27 7.00 21.93 -17.91
N VAL A 28 6.43 22.19 -16.72
CA VAL A 28 7.18 22.50 -15.51
C VAL A 28 6.67 21.62 -14.38
N ILE A 29 7.54 20.84 -13.73
CA ILE A 29 7.23 20.12 -12.49
C ILE A 29 7.72 20.95 -11.30
N LEU A 30 6.84 21.25 -10.36
CA LEU A 30 7.13 21.88 -9.07
C LEU A 30 7.17 20.82 -7.99
N GLU A 31 8.37 20.56 -7.45
CA GLU A 31 8.58 19.58 -6.36
C GLU A 31 9.02 20.32 -5.10
N LYS A 32 8.30 20.12 -3.98
CA LYS A 32 8.61 20.81 -2.72
C LYS A 32 9.85 20.28 -2.00
N MET A 33 10.26 19.05 -2.32
CA MET A 33 11.44 18.42 -1.74
C MET A 33 12.67 18.71 -2.59
N ARG A 34 13.87 18.64 -1.96
CA ARG A 34 15.15 18.86 -2.66
C ARG A 34 15.41 17.81 -3.77
N ARG A 35 14.80 16.62 -3.69
CA ARG A 35 14.94 15.54 -4.68
C ARG A 35 13.55 15.01 -5.05
N PRO A 36 13.22 14.84 -6.35
CA PRO A 36 11.99 14.19 -6.77
C PRO A 36 11.99 12.71 -6.41
N GLY A 37 10.83 12.09 -6.45
CA GLY A 37 10.68 10.64 -6.27
C GLY A 37 11.02 10.11 -4.88
N LYS A 38 11.08 10.94 -3.84
CA LYS A 38 11.48 10.51 -2.48
C LYS A 38 10.71 9.29 -1.98
N LYS A 39 9.39 9.21 -2.26
CA LYS A 39 8.58 8.06 -1.87
C LYS A 39 8.96 6.82 -2.68
N ILE A 40 9.32 6.94 -3.96
CA ILE A 40 9.81 5.83 -4.79
C ILE A 40 11.07 5.23 -4.16
N LEU A 41 12.00 6.08 -3.69
CA LEU A 41 13.28 5.65 -3.12
C LEU A 41 13.16 4.70 -1.91
N ILE A 42 12.06 4.75 -1.17
CA ILE A 42 11.82 3.88 0.00
C ILE A 42 10.98 2.65 -0.33
N THR A 43 10.36 2.59 -1.52
CA THR A 43 9.54 1.45 -1.92
C THR A 43 10.37 0.18 -2.12
N GLY A 44 9.74 -0.98 -1.90
CA GLY A 44 10.43 -2.27 -2.06
C GLY A 44 11.71 -2.41 -1.23
N LYS A 45 11.78 -1.78 -0.05
CA LYS A 45 12.97 -1.72 0.81
C LYS A 45 14.18 -1.07 0.12
N GLY A 46 13.96 0.02 -0.63
CA GLY A 46 15.00 0.75 -1.38
C GLY A 46 15.30 0.18 -2.77
N ARG A 47 14.58 -0.87 -3.20
CA ARG A 47 14.76 -1.52 -4.51
C ARG A 47 13.80 -1.00 -5.58
N CYS A 48 12.69 -0.40 -5.20
CA CYS A 48 11.54 -0.01 -6.02
C CYS A 48 10.82 -1.21 -6.68
N ASN A 49 9.71 -1.65 -6.12
CA ASN A 49 8.79 -2.54 -6.82
C ASN A 49 7.96 -1.72 -7.82
N ILE A 50 8.44 -1.63 -9.06
CA ILE A 50 7.97 -0.71 -10.12
C ILE A 50 6.50 -0.99 -10.46
N THR A 51 6.17 -2.25 -10.70
CA THR A 51 4.84 -2.72 -11.10
C THR A 51 4.70 -4.21 -10.81
N ASN A 52 3.60 -4.81 -11.29
CA ASN A 52 3.38 -6.25 -11.28
C ASN A 52 3.19 -6.76 -12.71
N ASN A 53 3.80 -7.89 -13.03
CA ASN A 53 3.73 -8.54 -14.36
C ASN A 53 2.48 -9.45 -14.48
N CYS A 54 1.35 -9.00 -13.95
CA CYS A 54 0.07 -9.67 -14.10
C CYS A 54 -0.80 -8.99 -15.16
N ASP A 55 -1.93 -9.59 -15.50
CA ASP A 55 -2.88 -8.99 -16.45
C ASP A 55 -3.61 -7.79 -15.84
N LEU A 56 -4.28 -7.02 -16.70
CA LEU A 56 -5.00 -5.81 -16.31
C LEU A 56 -6.11 -6.08 -15.28
N GLN A 57 -6.82 -7.21 -15.40
CA GLN A 57 -7.92 -7.53 -14.49
C GLN A 57 -7.40 -7.81 -13.09
N GLU A 58 -6.26 -8.50 -12.99
CA GLU A 58 -5.61 -8.75 -11.71
C GLU A 58 -5.07 -7.45 -11.10
N ILE A 59 -4.53 -6.50 -11.89
CA ILE A 59 -4.16 -5.18 -11.38
C ILE A 59 -5.38 -4.47 -10.77
N ILE A 60 -6.51 -4.42 -11.50
CA ILE A 60 -7.75 -3.77 -11.04
C ILE A 60 -8.28 -4.42 -9.76
N LYS A 61 -8.25 -5.73 -9.66
CA LYS A 61 -8.69 -6.51 -8.50
C LYS A 61 -7.84 -6.22 -7.26
N ASN A 62 -6.55 -5.96 -7.45
CA ASN A 62 -5.62 -5.61 -6.37
C ASN A 62 -5.66 -4.13 -5.96
N ILE A 63 -6.64 -3.36 -6.47
CA ILE A 63 -6.97 -2.01 -6.04
C ILE A 63 -8.40 -2.02 -5.48
N PRO A 64 -8.58 -2.43 -4.21
CA PRO A 64 -9.89 -2.66 -3.62
C PRO A 64 -10.71 -1.36 -3.52
N GLY A 65 -11.98 -1.48 -3.87
CA GLY A 65 -12.94 -0.38 -3.85
C GLY A 65 -13.01 0.40 -5.16
N ASN A 66 -11.93 0.98 -5.63
CA ASN A 66 -11.93 1.95 -6.72
C ASN A 66 -11.15 1.52 -7.99
N GLY A 67 -10.67 0.29 -8.07
CA GLY A 67 -9.86 -0.21 -9.20
C GLY A 67 -10.54 -0.07 -10.57
N ARG A 68 -11.87 -0.17 -10.62
CA ARG A 68 -12.64 0.01 -11.88
C ARG A 68 -12.52 1.41 -12.48
N PHE A 69 -12.33 2.44 -11.65
CA PHE A 69 -12.08 3.80 -12.11
C PHE A 69 -10.83 3.89 -12.99
N LEU A 70 -9.82 3.10 -12.69
CA LEU A 70 -8.52 3.11 -13.39
C LEU A 70 -8.52 2.39 -14.74
N ASN A 71 -9.62 1.74 -15.15
CA ASN A 71 -9.65 0.90 -16.35
C ASN A 71 -9.14 1.64 -17.60
N SER A 72 -9.57 2.89 -17.81
CA SER A 72 -9.13 3.70 -18.96
C SER A 72 -7.65 4.07 -18.88
N ALA A 73 -7.18 4.53 -17.72
CA ALA A 73 -5.79 4.93 -17.51
C ALA A 73 -4.84 3.73 -17.64
N LEU A 74 -5.19 2.57 -17.04
CA LEU A 74 -4.39 1.34 -17.11
C LEU A 74 -4.32 0.75 -18.53
N ARG A 75 -5.36 0.95 -19.38
CA ARG A 75 -5.31 0.55 -20.80
C ARG A 75 -4.47 1.50 -21.66
N ARG A 76 -4.40 2.77 -21.26
CA ARG A 76 -3.62 3.78 -21.96
C ARG A 76 -2.13 3.69 -21.67
N PHE A 77 -1.78 3.32 -20.45
CA PHE A 77 -0.40 3.10 -20.02
C PHE A 77 -0.36 1.90 -19.07
N THR A 78 0.02 0.76 -19.63
CA THR A 78 0.01 -0.54 -18.96
C THR A 78 1.26 -0.77 -18.11
N ASN A 79 1.28 -1.89 -17.39
CA ASN A 79 2.47 -2.36 -16.69
C ASN A 79 3.62 -2.73 -17.65
N GLN A 80 3.30 -3.16 -18.88
CA GLN A 80 4.32 -3.41 -19.89
C GLN A 80 4.91 -2.11 -20.43
N ASP A 81 4.10 -1.05 -20.57
CA ASP A 81 4.57 0.25 -21.07
C ASP A 81 5.56 0.90 -20.11
N ILE A 82 5.37 0.83 -18.78
CA ILE A 82 6.38 1.37 -17.84
C ILE A 82 7.67 0.54 -17.86
N VAL A 83 7.58 -0.78 -17.99
CA VAL A 83 8.76 -1.65 -18.15
C VAL A 83 9.52 -1.26 -19.41
N GLN A 84 8.83 -1.21 -20.56
CA GLN A 84 9.42 -0.85 -21.83
C GLN A 84 10.05 0.54 -21.80
N LEU A 85 9.35 1.55 -21.23
CA LEU A 85 9.87 2.90 -21.08
C LEU A 85 11.21 2.95 -20.34
N LEU A 86 11.32 2.17 -19.25
CA LEU A 86 12.56 2.13 -18.47
C LEU A 86 13.69 1.39 -19.21
N GLU A 87 13.38 0.26 -19.84
CA GLU A 87 14.35 -0.56 -20.58
C GLU A 87 14.88 0.15 -21.83
N ASP A 88 14.03 0.82 -22.59
CA ASP A 88 14.42 1.65 -23.74
C ASP A 88 15.35 2.82 -23.34
N ASN A 89 15.30 3.23 -22.08
CA ASN A 89 16.17 4.28 -21.54
C ASN A 89 17.34 3.75 -20.72
N GLY A 90 17.65 2.45 -20.87
CA GLY A 90 18.86 1.82 -20.34
C GLY A 90 18.75 1.31 -18.90
N LEU A 91 17.54 1.15 -18.36
CA LEU A 91 17.30 0.55 -17.05
C LEU A 91 16.65 -0.83 -17.20
N PRO A 92 17.42 -1.93 -17.25
CA PRO A 92 16.87 -3.27 -17.36
C PRO A 92 16.08 -3.66 -16.11
N THR A 93 15.03 -4.44 -16.30
CA THR A 93 14.14 -4.91 -15.24
C THR A 93 14.17 -6.42 -15.08
N LYS A 94 13.68 -6.93 -13.95
CA LYS A 94 13.52 -8.36 -13.66
C LYS A 94 12.19 -8.61 -12.96
N VAL A 95 11.60 -9.78 -13.23
CA VAL A 95 10.40 -10.26 -12.57
C VAL A 95 10.78 -11.22 -11.45
N GLU A 96 10.28 -10.97 -10.24
CA GLU A 96 10.46 -11.83 -9.08
C GLU A 96 9.16 -12.56 -8.71
N ARG A 97 9.24 -13.45 -7.71
CA ARG A 97 8.10 -14.22 -7.19
C ARG A 97 6.89 -13.31 -6.94
N GLY A 98 5.72 -13.75 -7.37
CA GLY A 98 4.46 -13.00 -7.27
C GLY A 98 4.30 -11.90 -8.32
N GLY A 99 5.04 -11.99 -9.43
CA GLY A 99 4.93 -11.04 -10.56
C GLY A 99 5.53 -9.66 -10.28
N ARG A 100 6.23 -9.47 -9.17
CA ARG A 100 6.81 -8.17 -8.80
C ARG A 100 7.97 -7.79 -9.71
N VAL A 101 7.94 -6.58 -10.26
CA VAL A 101 8.96 -6.08 -11.18
C VAL A 101 9.91 -5.13 -10.44
N PHE A 102 11.21 -5.38 -10.55
CA PHE A 102 12.28 -4.57 -9.97
C PHE A 102 13.31 -4.20 -11.02
N PRO A 103 14.08 -3.09 -10.83
CA PRO A 103 15.27 -2.87 -11.65
C PRO A 103 16.31 -3.96 -11.35
N VAL A 104 17.05 -4.40 -12.35
CA VAL A 104 18.13 -5.40 -12.19
C VAL A 104 19.18 -4.93 -11.18
N SER A 105 19.41 -3.62 -11.11
CA SER A 105 20.36 -2.99 -10.17
C SER A 105 19.94 -3.08 -8.69
N ASP A 106 18.67 -3.42 -8.42
CA ASP A 106 18.05 -3.39 -7.07
C ASP A 106 18.17 -2.01 -6.36
N LYS A 107 18.24 -0.92 -7.13
CA LYS A 107 18.34 0.45 -6.61
C LYS A 107 17.16 1.31 -7.09
N ALA A 108 16.32 1.73 -6.15
CA ALA A 108 15.20 2.64 -6.44
C ALA A 108 15.65 3.99 -7.02
N ALA A 109 16.88 4.41 -6.71
CA ALA A 109 17.47 5.64 -7.25
C ALA A 109 17.55 5.61 -8.78
N ASP A 110 17.93 4.47 -9.36
CA ASP A 110 18.09 4.34 -10.81
C ASP A 110 16.76 4.52 -11.54
N VAL A 111 15.65 4.07 -10.93
CA VAL A 111 14.29 4.29 -11.47
C VAL A 111 13.95 5.79 -11.50
N VAL A 112 14.19 6.49 -10.39
CA VAL A 112 13.92 7.93 -10.28
C VAL A 112 14.80 8.72 -11.27
N ASP A 113 16.09 8.44 -11.30
CA ASP A 113 17.07 9.16 -12.13
C ASP A 113 16.77 8.93 -13.63
N THR A 114 16.35 7.70 -14.01
CA THR A 114 15.92 7.38 -15.38
C THR A 114 14.67 8.18 -15.75
N LEU A 115 13.61 8.21 -14.92
CA LEU A 115 12.40 8.99 -15.19
C LEU A 115 12.70 10.49 -15.31
N VAL A 116 13.55 11.04 -14.45
CA VAL A 116 13.97 12.45 -14.51
C VAL A 116 14.76 12.73 -15.79
N LYS A 117 15.65 11.82 -16.20
CA LYS A 117 16.40 11.92 -17.46
C LYS A 117 15.46 11.94 -18.67
N ILE A 118 14.50 11.01 -18.71
CA ILE A 118 13.49 10.96 -19.78
C ILE A 118 12.74 12.29 -19.86
N TYR A 119 12.23 12.78 -18.72
CA TYR A 119 11.51 14.06 -18.66
C TYR A 119 12.32 15.24 -19.22
N LYS A 120 13.59 15.34 -18.80
CA LYS A 120 14.50 16.40 -19.30
C LYS A 120 14.82 16.26 -20.78
N ASN A 121 14.96 15.04 -21.30
CA ASN A 121 15.22 14.80 -22.74
C ASN A 121 14.06 15.30 -23.63
N TYR A 122 12.82 15.32 -23.11
CA TYR A 122 11.68 15.94 -23.78
C TYR A 122 11.54 17.46 -23.52
N GLY A 123 12.58 18.11 -22.96
CA GLY A 123 12.60 19.54 -22.71
C GLY A 123 11.85 19.98 -21.44
N GLY A 124 11.42 19.05 -20.60
CA GLY A 124 10.71 19.34 -19.35
C GLY A 124 11.61 20.03 -18.30
N ARG A 125 11.06 21.00 -17.56
CA ARG A 125 11.74 21.71 -16.47
C ARG A 125 11.28 21.21 -15.13
N LEU A 126 12.22 20.78 -14.28
CA LEU A 126 11.97 20.33 -12.92
C LEU A 126 12.55 21.34 -11.92
N LEU A 127 11.69 21.93 -11.09
CA LEU A 127 12.05 22.84 -10.01
C LEU A 127 11.85 22.16 -8.67
N THR A 128 12.93 21.97 -7.93
CA THR A 128 12.94 21.40 -6.57
C THR A 128 12.92 22.53 -5.52
N ASP A 129 12.69 22.17 -4.26
CA ASP A 129 12.50 23.13 -3.15
C ASP A 129 11.39 24.16 -3.43
N CYS A 130 10.43 23.79 -4.28
CA CYS A 130 9.39 24.67 -4.80
C CYS A 130 8.00 24.21 -4.29
N LYS A 131 7.62 24.69 -3.09
CA LYS A 131 6.34 24.33 -2.45
C LYS A 131 5.22 25.21 -3.00
N VAL A 132 4.21 24.60 -3.60
CA VAL A 132 2.97 25.29 -4.01
C VAL A 132 2.11 25.59 -2.79
N LYS A 133 1.68 26.87 -2.68
CA LYS A 133 0.79 27.38 -1.64
C LYS A 133 -0.68 27.34 -2.07
N SER A 134 -0.95 27.73 -3.33
CA SER A 134 -2.31 27.76 -3.90
C SER A 134 -2.30 27.49 -5.39
N ILE A 135 -3.38 26.92 -5.89
CA ILE A 135 -3.69 26.83 -7.31
C ILE A 135 -4.69 27.94 -7.61
N THR A 136 -4.48 28.66 -8.72
CA THR A 136 -5.34 29.79 -9.11
C THR A 136 -6.29 29.38 -10.24
N ALA A 137 -7.55 29.79 -10.09
CA ALA A 137 -8.60 29.56 -11.07
C ALA A 137 -9.53 30.79 -11.14
N GLU A 138 -9.98 31.13 -12.35
CA GLU A 138 -10.92 32.20 -12.62
C GLU A 138 -12.05 31.67 -13.49
N PHE A 139 -13.27 32.04 -13.18
CA PHE A 139 -14.48 31.62 -13.92
C PHE A 139 -14.55 30.10 -14.19
N GLY A 140 -14.13 29.28 -13.20
CA GLY A 140 -14.15 27.82 -13.32
C GLY A 140 -13.06 27.22 -14.21
N LYS A 141 -12.02 28.00 -14.57
CA LYS A 141 -10.88 27.54 -15.35
C LYS A 141 -9.57 27.86 -14.64
N ILE A 142 -8.59 26.94 -14.74
CA ILE A 142 -7.24 27.12 -14.19
C ILE A 142 -6.54 28.32 -14.85
N THR A 143 -5.79 29.07 -14.03
CA THR A 143 -4.90 30.14 -14.49
C THR A 143 -3.44 29.92 -14.09
N GLY A 144 -3.17 29.02 -13.13
CA GLY A 144 -1.83 28.67 -12.71
C GLY A 144 -1.71 28.30 -11.24
N ALA A 145 -0.57 28.61 -10.62
CA ALA A 145 -0.30 28.35 -9.21
C ALA A 145 0.63 29.42 -8.61
N VAL A 146 0.58 29.54 -7.28
CA VAL A 146 1.46 30.41 -6.49
C VAL A 146 2.22 29.56 -5.48
N THR A 147 3.52 29.75 -5.38
CA THR A 147 4.41 29.07 -4.45
C THR A 147 4.42 29.72 -3.08
N ALA A 148 5.01 29.07 -2.09
CA ALA A 148 5.08 29.58 -0.71
C ALA A 148 5.95 30.83 -0.60
N ASP A 149 6.95 31.00 -1.45
CA ASP A 149 7.80 32.20 -1.57
C ASP A 149 7.19 33.31 -2.44
N GLY A 150 5.96 33.11 -2.94
CA GLY A 150 5.20 34.10 -3.69
C GLY A 150 5.43 34.11 -5.20
N GLN A 151 6.24 33.21 -5.74
CA GLN A 151 6.43 33.10 -7.18
C GLN A 151 5.13 32.63 -7.86
N LYS A 152 4.75 33.26 -8.97
CA LYS A 152 3.56 32.95 -9.75
C LYS A 152 3.95 32.17 -11.02
N PHE A 153 3.23 31.10 -11.28
CA PHE A 153 3.33 30.31 -12.51
C PHE A 153 1.98 30.34 -13.23
N THR A 154 1.95 30.89 -14.43
CA THR A 154 0.77 30.82 -15.30
C THR A 154 0.77 29.48 -16.04
N ALA A 155 -0.40 28.90 -16.24
CA ALA A 155 -0.56 27.63 -16.95
C ALA A 155 -1.95 27.51 -17.58
N ASP A 156 -2.03 26.83 -18.72
CA ASP A 156 -3.29 26.46 -19.38
C ASP A 156 -3.90 25.22 -18.69
N ALA A 157 -3.05 24.35 -18.13
CA ALA A 157 -3.45 23.18 -17.34
C ALA A 157 -2.54 22.98 -16.11
N VAL A 158 -3.15 22.49 -15.02
CA VAL A 158 -2.46 22.09 -13.79
C VAL A 158 -2.76 20.63 -13.49
N ILE A 159 -1.71 19.83 -13.27
CA ILE A 159 -1.82 18.44 -12.84
C ILE A 159 -1.42 18.34 -11.37
N LEU A 160 -2.37 18.01 -10.49
CA LEU A 160 -2.13 17.83 -9.07
C LEU A 160 -1.74 16.36 -8.80
N ALA A 161 -0.44 16.13 -8.55
CA ALA A 161 0.18 14.83 -8.33
C ALA A 161 0.99 14.77 -7.02
N ALA A 162 0.50 15.48 -5.98
CA ALA A 162 1.25 15.72 -4.74
C ALA A 162 1.18 14.57 -3.71
N GLY A 163 0.60 13.41 -4.08
CA GLY A 163 0.48 12.24 -3.21
C GLY A 163 -0.55 12.39 -2.09
N GLY A 164 -0.59 11.43 -1.18
CA GLY A 164 -1.48 11.38 -0.03
C GLY A 164 -0.88 12.00 1.24
N SER A 165 -1.02 11.28 2.38
CA SER A 165 -0.61 11.73 3.71
C SER A 165 0.29 10.74 4.46
N SER A 166 0.72 9.66 3.78
CA SER A 166 1.60 8.63 4.32
C SER A 166 3.08 8.96 4.08
N TYR A 167 3.95 8.66 5.05
CA TYR A 167 5.38 9.02 5.03
C TYR A 167 5.64 10.52 4.74
N PRO A 168 5.16 11.45 5.60
CA PRO A 168 5.22 12.89 5.34
C PRO A 168 6.64 13.41 5.10
N GLY A 169 7.67 12.77 5.65
CA GLY A 169 9.08 13.06 5.37
C GLY A 169 9.51 12.86 3.92
N THR A 170 8.70 12.15 3.11
CA THR A 170 8.93 11.99 1.66
C THR A 170 8.26 13.08 0.81
N GLY A 171 7.51 13.99 1.44
CA GLY A 171 6.72 15.01 0.76
C GLY A 171 5.22 14.70 0.64
N SER A 172 4.77 13.53 1.06
CA SER A 172 3.36 13.11 1.05
C SER A 172 2.69 13.49 2.39
N ASP A 173 2.42 14.79 2.59
CA ASP A 173 1.98 15.39 3.85
C ASP A 173 0.52 15.89 3.84
N GLY A 174 -0.27 15.47 2.85
CA GLY A 174 -1.66 15.88 2.67
C GLY A 174 -1.84 17.29 2.08
N SER A 175 -0.76 17.97 1.72
CA SER A 175 -0.86 19.31 1.13
C SER A 175 -1.62 19.32 -0.20
N GLY A 176 -1.48 18.29 -1.03
CA GLY A 176 -2.23 18.16 -2.29
C GLY A 176 -3.74 18.09 -2.07
N VAL A 177 -4.18 17.30 -1.09
CA VAL A 177 -5.60 17.19 -0.73
C VAL A 177 -6.16 18.53 -0.23
N LYS A 178 -5.37 19.31 0.53
CA LYS A 178 -5.76 20.67 0.96
C LYS A 178 -5.91 21.63 -0.21
N LEU A 179 -5.02 21.53 -1.23
CA LEU A 179 -5.13 22.33 -2.45
C LEU A 179 -6.42 22.00 -3.23
N ALA A 180 -6.74 20.73 -3.39
CA ALA A 180 -7.98 20.30 -4.05
C ALA A 180 -9.23 20.76 -3.29
N LYS A 181 -9.23 20.64 -1.94
CA LYS A 181 -10.32 21.11 -1.08
C LYS A 181 -10.55 22.63 -1.20
N ALA A 182 -9.47 23.40 -1.27
CA ALA A 182 -9.56 24.86 -1.44
C ALA A 182 -10.18 25.27 -2.79
N LEU A 183 -10.13 24.38 -3.79
CA LEU A 183 -10.78 24.55 -5.10
C LEU A 183 -12.22 24.00 -5.13
N GLY A 184 -12.78 23.57 -4.00
CA GLY A 184 -14.15 23.10 -3.87
C GLY A 184 -14.37 21.60 -4.08
N HIS A 185 -13.28 20.81 -4.25
CA HIS A 185 -13.42 19.36 -4.37
C HIS A 185 -13.79 18.69 -3.07
N THR A 186 -14.67 17.70 -3.17
CA THR A 186 -15.02 16.80 -2.08
C THR A 186 -13.85 15.88 -1.75
N ILE A 187 -13.51 15.82 -0.47
CA ILE A 187 -12.44 14.94 0.03
C ILE A 187 -13.07 13.78 0.79
N VAL A 188 -12.81 12.57 0.33
CA VAL A 188 -13.06 11.34 1.09
C VAL A 188 -12.06 11.32 2.26
N PRO A 189 -12.53 11.10 3.51
CA PRO A 189 -11.66 11.13 4.69
C PRO A 189 -10.41 10.28 4.51
N LEU A 190 -9.27 10.86 4.87
CA LEU A 190 -7.99 10.14 4.78
C LEU A 190 -7.87 9.12 5.90
N ALA A 191 -7.47 7.90 5.56
CA ALA A 191 -7.26 6.81 6.48
C ALA A 191 -5.94 6.06 6.14
N PRO A 192 -5.33 5.38 7.13
CA PRO A 192 -4.16 4.54 6.85
C PRO A 192 -4.56 3.31 6.03
N SER A 193 -3.78 2.99 5.00
CA SER A 193 -3.87 1.74 4.24
C SER A 193 -2.49 1.10 4.17
N LEU A 194 -2.45 -0.24 4.22
CA LEU A 194 -1.20 -1.00 4.32
C LEU A 194 -0.36 -0.57 5.53
N VAL A 195 -0.95 -0.66 6.71
CA VAL A 195 -0.37 -0.21 7.98
C VAL A 195 -0.31 -1.39 8.97
N PRO A 196 0.69 -1.46 9.85
CA PRO A 196 0.69 -2.44 10.94
C PRO A 196 -0.49 -2.24 11.90
N LEU A 197 -0.86 -3.30 12.61
CA LEU A 197 -1.93 -3.31 13.61
C LEU A 197 -1.36 -3.34 15.03
N GLU A 198 -2.01 -2.60 15.93
CA GLU A 198 -1.67 -2.55 17.34
C GLU A 198 -2.42 -3.63 18.13
N SER A 199 -1.78 -4.14 19.19
CA SER A 199 -2.34 -5.16 20.06
C SER A 199 -1.81 -4.98 21.47
N ASP A 200 -2.68 -5.15 22.46
CA ASP A 200 -2.37 -5.19 23.89
C ASP A 200 -2.24 -6.62 24.43
N SER A 201 -2.22 -7.61 23.54
CA SER A 201 -2.03 -9.01 23.93
C SER A 201 -0.75 -9.20 24.76
N PRO A 202 -0.79 -9.91 25.90
CA PRO A 202 0.38 -10.14 26.75
C PRO A 202 1.49 -10.91 26.05
N TYR A 203 1.18 -11.59 24.94
CA TYR A 203 2.15 -12.38 24.18
C TYR A 203 3.04 -11.55 23.26
N ILE A 204 2.62 -10.33 22.89
CA ILE A 204 3.30 -9.50 21.87
C ILE A 204 4.76 -9.27 22.20
N ALA A 205 5.08 -8.90 23.43
CA ALA A 205 6.45 -8.63 23.85
C ALA A 205 7.36 -9.86 23.67
N GLY A 206 6.90 -11.05 24.06
CA GLY A 206 7.66 -12.30 23.93
C GLY A 206 7.80 -12.79 22.48
N LEU A 207 6.87 -12.41 21.60
CA LEU A 207 6.84 -12.82 20.20
C LEU A 207 7.55 -11.83 19.27
N GLN A 208 7.99 -10.66 19.73
CA GLN A 208 8.64 -9.63 18.90
C GLN A 208 9.74 -10.23 18.01
N GLY A 209 9.67 -9.94 16.69
CA GLY A 209 10.61 -10.43 15.68
C GLY A 209 10.32 -11.85 15.18
N LEU A 210 9.31 -12.53 15.71
CA LEU A 210 8.88 -13.83 15.18
C LEU A 210 8.08 -13.61 13.89
N SER A 211 8.55 -14.21 12.79
CA SER A 211 7.83 -14.29 11.52
C SER A 211 7.13 -15.63 11.40
N LEU A 212 5.86 -15.61 11.01
CA LEU A 212 5.09 -16.79 10.66
C LEU A 212 4.91 -16.85 9.13
N ARG A 213 5.05 -18.04 8.58
CA ARG A 213 4.91 -18.30 7.14
C ARG A 213 3.86 -19.36 6.88
N ASN A 214 3.22 -19.26 5.71
CA ASN A 214 2.18 -20.21 5.30
C ASN A 214 1.09 -20.36 6.33
N ILE A 215 0.63 -19.22 6.88
CA ILE A 215 -0.50 -19.13 7.81
C ILE A 215 -1.67 -18.45 7.12
N GLU A 216 -2.87 -18.60 7.65
CA GLU A 216 -4.03 -17.80 7.29
C GLU A 216 -4.40 -16.89 8.46
N GLY A 217 -4.47 -15.58 8.20
CA GLY A 217 -4.95 -14.58 9.16
C GLY A 217 -6.37 -14.17 8.79
N THR A 218 -7.29 -14.27 9.73
CA THR A 218 -8.69 -13.83 9.58
C THR A 218 -8.99 -12.75 10.60
N ILE A 219 -9.54 -11.61 10.15
CA ILE A 219 -10.03 -10.55 11.04
C ILE A 219 -11.51 -10.73 11.31
N TYR A 220 -11.87 -10.68 12.58
CA TYR A 220 -13.25 -10.59 13.06
C TYR A 220 -13.46 -9.21 13.70
N ALA A 221 -14.63 -8.61 13.47
CA ALA A 221 -15.10 -7.42 14.14
C ALA A 221 -16.48 -7.71 14.72
N ASP A 222 -16.64 -7.54 16.04
CA ASP A 222 -17.86 -7.87 16.77
C ASP A 222 -18.39 -9.29 16.43
N GLY A 223 -17.47 -10.26 16.37
CA GLY A 223 -17.74 -11.66 16.04
C GLY A 223 -18.01 -11.98 14.57
N LYS A 224 -17.98 -10.98 13.67
CA LYS A 224 -18.19 -11.17 12.23
C LYS A 224 -16.88 -11.15 11.46
N LYS A 225 -16.65 -12.15 10.60
CA LYS A 225 -15.51 -12.18 9.68
C LYS A 225 -15.60 -11.00 8.70
N ILE A 226 -14.57 -10.14 8.66
CA ILE A 226 -14.48 -8.98 7.76
C ILE A 226 -13.34 -9.07 6.74
N GLY A 227 -12.39 -9.98 6.92
CA GLY A 227 -11.30 -10.21 5.96
C GLY A 227 -10.51 -11.46 6.29
N SER A 228 -9.85 -12.04 5.30
CA SER A 228 -8.95 -13.20 5.46
C SER A 228 -7.88 -13.17 4.40
N GLU A 229 -6.62 -13.46 4.78
CA GLU A 229 -5.46 -13.49 3.89
C GLU A 229 -4.54 -14.65 4.25
N PHE A 230 -4.00 -15.31 3.21
CA PHE A 230 -2.98 -16.36 3.36
C PHE A 230 -1.59 -15.82 3.03
N GLY A 231 -0.60 -16.13 3.88
CA GLY A 231 0.79 -15.73 3.60
C GLY A 231 1.69 -15.68 4.82
N GLU A 232 2.38 -14.55 4.97
CA GLU A 232 3.37 -14.31 6.00
C GLU A 232 2.98 -13.12 6.89
N MET A 233 3.27 -13.22 8.19
CA MET A 233 3.14 -12.13 9.15
C MET A 233 4.37 -12.03 10.06
N LEU A 234 4.48 -10.92 10.76
CA LEU A 234 5.54 -10.62 11.71
C LEU A 234 4.94 -10.05 13.00
N PHE A 235 5.36 -10.56 14.14
CA PHE A 235 5.13 -9.92 15.43
C PHE A 235 6.13 -8.78 15.66
N THR A 236 5.65 -7.63 16.11
CA THR A 236 6.44 -6.44 16.43
C THR A 236 6.33 -6.14 17.92
N HIS A 237 7.01 -5.10 18.41
CA HIS A 237 6.91 -4.69 19.81
C HIS A 237 5.56 -4.04 20.18
N PHE A 238 4.77 -3.63 19.20
CA PHE A 238 3.46 -2.97 19.41
C PHE A 238 2.27 -3.80 18.93
N GLY A 239 2.48 -4.94 18.30
CA GLY A 239 1.41 -5.74 17.71
C GLY A 239 1.89 -6.60 16.56
N VAL A 240 1.22 -6.51 15.40
CA VAL A 240 1.46 -7.38 14.25
C VAL A 240 1.64 -6.57 12.96
N SER A 241 2.44 -7.12 12.03
CA SER A 241 2.76 -6.56 10.72
C SER A 241 3.00 -7.68 9.70
N GLY A 242 3.55 -7.34 8.55
CA GLY A 242 3.85 -8.29 7.47
C GLY A 242 2.77 -8.30 6.38
N PRO A 243 3.02 -9.01 5.27
CA PRO A 243 2.21 -8.88 4.07
C PRO A 243 0.70 -9.05 4.28
N ILE A 244 0.26 -10.12 4.97
CA ILE A 244 -1.18 -10.36 5.18
C ILE A 244 -1.81 -9.32 6.11
N ILE A 245 -1.08 -8.87 7.13
CA ILE A 245 -1.56 -7.87 8.09
C ILE A 245 -1.74 -6.52 7.39
N LEU A 246 -0.77 -6.13 6.58
CA LEU A 246 -0.88 -4.89 5.78
C LEU A 246 -2.08 -4.93 4.84
N SER A 247 -2.33 -6.06 4.17
CA SER A 247 -3.52 -6.22 3.31
C SER A 247 -4.83 -6.13 4.09
N LEU A 248 -4.88 -6.72 5.29
CA LEU A 248 -6.06 -6.72 6.17
C LEU A 248 -6.28 -5.38 6.91
N SER A 249 -5.27 -4.51 6.96
CA SER A 249 -5.33 -3.28 7.78
C SER A 249 -6.45 -2.32 7.37
N LYS A 250 -6.80 -2.27 6.08
CA LYS A 250 -7.88 -1.41 5.59
C LYS A 250 -9.23 -1.82 6.18
N CYS A 251 -9.58 -3.11 6.17
CA CYS A 251 -10.85 -3.56 6.74
C CYS A 251 -10.90 -3.34 8.27
N VAL A 252 -9.75 -3.42 8.96
CA VAL A 252 -9.63 -3.08 10.38
C VAL A 252 -9.87 -1.59 10.62
N ALA A 253 -9.21 -0.70 9.85
CA ALA A 253 -9.42 0.74 9.94
C ALA A 253 -10.89 1.13 9.70
N GLU A 254 -11.52 0.52 8.67
CA GLU A 254 -12.94 0.73 8.38
C GLU A 254 -13.86 0.21 9.49
N ALA A 255 -13.55 -0.93 10.13
CA ALA A 255 -14.33 -1.48 11.23
C ALA A 255 -14.32 -0.53 12.43
N PHE A 256 -13.15 -0.05 12.85
CA PHE A 256 -13.05 0.95 13.92
C PHE A 256 -13.75 2.27 13.57
N ALA A 257 -13.63 2.74 12.33
CA ALA A 257 -14.33 3.95 11.86
C ALA A 257 -15.87 3.81 11.89
N ARG A 258 -16.40 2.58 11.76
CA ARG A 258 -17.83 2.26 11.90
C ARG A 258 -18.26 2.00 13.35
N GLY A 259 -17.34 2.05 14.33
CA GLY A 259 -17.62 1.90 15.74
C GLY A 259 -17.54 0.47 16.28
N ALA A 260 -16.84 -0.44 15.60
CA ALA A 260 -16.59 -1.78 16.12
C ALA A 260 -15.92 -1.72 17.49
N GLN A 261 -16.43 -2.52 18.45
CA GLN A 261 -15.95 -2.53 19.83
C GLN A 261 -14.87 -3.59 20.04
N GLU A 262 -15.00 -4.74 19.38
CA GLU A 262 -14.07 -5.85 19.48
C GLU A 262 -13.53 -6.20 18.10
N VAL A 263 -12.21 -6.13 17.93
CA VAL A 263 -11.52 -6.58 16.72
C VAL A 263 -10.46 -7.58 17.12
N GLU A 264 -10.47 -8.73 16.46
CA GLU A 264 -9.47 -9.78 16.72
C GLU A 264 -8.90 -10.34 15.42
N LEU A 265 -7.63 -10.74 15.48
CA LEU A 265 -6.94 -11.51 14.47
C LEU A 265 -6.90 -12.98 14.91
N ALA A 266 -7.59 -13.85 14.20
CA ALA A 266 -7.48 -15.30 14.36
C ALA A 266 -6.48 -15.85 13.35
N ILE A 267 -5.45 -16.55 13.83
CA ILE A 267 -4.35 -17.08 13.01
C ILE A 267 -4.48 -18.59 12.92
N ASP A 268 -4.78 -19.11 11.74
CA ASP A 268 -4.62 -20.53 11.43
C ASP A 268 -3.14 -20.85 11.19
N LEU A 269 -2.51 -21.49 12.16
CA LEU A 269 -1.09 -21.85 12.13
C LEU A 269 -0.79 -23.05 11.21
N LYS A 270 -1.82 -23.80 10.79
CA LYS A 270 -1.71 -25.01 9.97
C LYS A 270 -2.83 -25.09 8.92
N PRO A 271 -2.95 -24.11 8.00
CA PRO A 271 -4.09 -24.03 7.08
C PRO A 271 -4.19 -25.20 6.11
N ALA A 272 -3.08 -25.89 5.82
CA ALA A 272 -3.07 -27.07 4.96
C ALA A 272 -3.73 -28.32 5.59
N LEU A 273 -4.02 -28.28 6.90
CA LEU A 273 -4.61 -29.42 7.65
C LEU A 273 -5.99 -29.01 8.18
N ASP A 274 -7.02 -29.83 7.92
CA ASP A 274 -8.27 -29.76 8.65
C ASP A 274 -8.09 -30.21 10.11
N LYS A 275 -9.09 -29.99 10.96
CA LYS A 275 -9.01 -30.31 12.39
C LYS A 275 -8.73 -31.78 12.66
N ASP A 276 -9.32 -32.70 11.88
CA ASP A 276 -9.16 -34.14 12.07
C ASP A 276 -7.75 -34.61 11.68
N LYS A 277 -7.22 -34.13 10.55
CA LYS A 277 -5.85 -34.42 10.13
C LYS A 277 -4.83 -33.83 11.09
N LEU A 278 -5.10 -32.62 11.62
CA LEU A 278 -4.25 -31.98 12.63
C LEU A 278 -4.26 -32.78 13.93
N ASP A 279 -5.42 -33.22 14.44
CA ASP A 279 -5.52 -34.08 15.61
C ASP A 279 -4.75 -35.40 15.44
N ALA A 280 -4.92 -36.06 14.29
CA ALA A 280 -4.17 -37.28 13.96
C ALA A 280 -2.65 -37.04 13.92
N ARG A 281 -2.21 -35.88 13.39
CA ARG A 281 -0.78 -35.50 13.40
C ARG A 281 -0.26 -35.28 14.82
N LEU A 282 -1.03 -34.59 15.69
CA LEU A 282 -0.68 -34.42 17.08
C LEU A 282 -0.53 -35.77 17.81
N GLN A 283 -1.47 -36.68 17.62
CA GLN A 283 -1.41 -38.03 18.24
C GLN A 283 -0.14 -38.76 17.84
N ARG A 284 0.23 -38.77 16.53
CA ARG A 284 1.47 -39.41 16.07
C ARG A 284 2.72 -38.77 16.67
N GLY A 285 2.80 -37.43 16.69
CA GLY A 285 3.92 -36.70 17.27
C GLY A 285 4.05 -36.95 18.79
N PHE A 286 2.93 -36.95 19.49
CA PHE A 286 2.90 -37.13 20.94
C PHE A 286 3.26 -38.56 21.35
N THR A 287 3.03 -39.54 20.53
CA THR A 287 3.53 -40.93 20.79
C THR A 287 5.06 -40.94 20.86
N GLN A 288 5.74 -40.18 19.98
CA GLN A 288 7.20 -40.11 20.02
C GLN A 288 7.74 -39.37 21.24
N TYR A 289 6.99 -38.36 21.74
CA TYR A 289 7.42 -37.49 22.84
C TYR A 289 6.67 -37.78 24.16
N SER A 290 6.08 -38.96 24.32
CA SER A 290 5.14 -39.30 25.40
C SER A 290 5.66 -38.99 26.83
N ARG A 291 6.98 -39.16 27.08
CA ARG A 291 7.63 -38.89 28.37
C ARG A 291 8.25 -37.50 28.47
N LYS A 292 7.97 -36.58 27.54
CA LYS A 292 8.45 -35.20 27.58
C LYS A 292 7.32 -34.27 28.04
N GLN A 293 7.69 -33.12 28.61
CA GLN A 293 6.74 -32.02 28.88
C GLN A 293 6.22 -31.42 27.57
N MET A 294 5.06 -30.78 27.63
CA MET A 294 4.33 -30.23 26.50
C MET A 294 5.18 -29.32 25.57
N PRO A 295 6.03 -28.38 26.05
CA PRO A 295 6.86 -27.58 25.21
C PRO A 295 7.79 -28.40 24.32
N ASN A 296 8.34 -29.49 24.85
CA ASN A 296 9.22 -30.39 24.09
C ASN A 296 8.45 -31.24 23.07
N GLY A 297 7.20 -31.59 23.35
CA GLY A 297 6.32 -32.28 22.41
C GLY A 297 5.85 -31.44 21.23
N MET A 298 5.92 -30.11 21.36
CA MET A 298 5.44 -29.17 20.35
C MET A 298 6.55 -28.63 19.41
N LYS A 299 7.82 -28.94 19.66
CA LYS A 299 8.98 -28.36 18.93
C LYS A 299 8.94 -28.57 17.42
N ASP A 300 8.45 -29.72 16.96
CA ASP A 300 8.38 -30.04 15.54
C ASP A 300 7.15 -29.41 14.86
N LEU A 301 6.26 -28.80 15.65
CA LEU A 301 5.03 -28.23 15.17
C LEU A 301 5.06 -26.70 15.10
N LEU A 302 5.68 -26.06 16.09
CA LEU A 302 5.66 -24.61 16.27
C LEU A 302 7.06 -24.03 16.51
N PRO A 303 7.29 -22.76 16.14
CA PRO A 303 8.45 -22.01 16.64
C PRO A 303 8.45 -21.98 18.17
N GLN A 304 9.63 -22.14 18.78
CA GLN A 304 9.76 -22.31 20.24
C GLN A 304 9.05 -21.20 21.03
N ARG A 305 9.16 -19.92 20.62
CA ARG A 305 8.54 -18.77 21.30
C ARG A 305 7.00 -18.77 21.24
N LEU A 306 6.41 -19.47 20.26
CA LEU A 306 4.95 -19.53 20.10
C LEU A 306 4.32 -20.66 20.92
N ILE A 307 5.13 -21.60 21.45
CA ILE A 307 4.61 -22.79 22.16
C ILE A 307 3.88 -22.38 23.45
N ALA A 308 4.51 -21.59 24.32
CA ALA A 308 3.92 -21.14 25.57
C ALA A 308 2.59 -20.37 25.36
N PRO A 309 2.50 -19.36 24.50
CA PRO A 309 1.24 -18.70 24.17
C PRO A 309 0.13 -19.62 23.66
N VAL A 310 0.48 -20.62 22.84
CA VAL A 310 -0.50 -21.59 22.32
C VAL A 310 -1.00 -22.52 23.41
N LEU A 311 -0.12 -22.98 24.30
CA LEU A 311 -0.51 -23.83 25.46
C LEU A 311 -1.39 -23.04 26.42
N ASP A 312 -1.05 -21.79 26.71
CA ASP A 312 -1.84 -20.91 27.58
C ASP A 312 -3.25 -20.69 27.02
N GLN A 313 -3.41 -20.32 25.76
CA GLN A 313 -4.74 -20.19 25.12
C GLN A 313 -5.52 -21.54 25.10
N ALA A 314 -4.83 -22.66 25.05
CA ALA A 314 -5.46 -23.97 25.09
C ALA A 314 -5.78 -24.43 26.53
N PHE A 315 -5.45 -23.63 27.56
CA PHE A 315 -5.54 -23.97 28.98
C PHE A 315 -4.82 -25.28 29.31
N ILE A 316 -3.58 -25.42 28.83
CA ILE A 316 -2.70 -26.57 29.05
C ILE A 316 -1.45 -26.11 29.80
N ASP A 317 -1.20 -26.71 30.95
CA ASP A 317 -0.01 -26.46 31.73
C ASP A 317 1.25 -26.88 30.97
N GLU A 318 2.25 -26.02 30.92
CA GLU A 318 3.53 -26.27 30.26
C GLU A 318 4.33 -27.40 30.88
N GLU A 319 4.19 -27.60 32.21
CA GLU A 319 4.87 -28.67 32.95
C GLU A 319 4.23 -30.05 32.75
N LYS A 320 3.03 -30.08 32.17
CA LYS A 320 2.31 -31.32 31.89
C LYS A 320 3.09 -32.22 30.94
N PHE A 321 3.15 -33.52 31.22
CA PHE A 321 3.69 -34.51 30.33
C PHE A 321 2.75 -34.82 29.16
N VAL A 322 3.30 -35.03 27.97
CA VAL A 322 2.53 -35.31 26.74
C VAL A 322 1.57 -36.49 26.88
N ASN A 323 1.99 -37.56 27.59
CA ASN A 323 1.16 -38.75 27.83
C ASN A 323 0.00 -38.51 28.82
N GLN A 324 -0.02 -37.37 29.51
CA GLN A 324 -1.09 -36.99 30.43
C GLN A 324 -2.15 -36.11 29.78
N LEU A 325 -1.92 -35.74 28.48
CA LEU A 325 -2.86 -34.90 27.78
C LEU A 325 -4.17 -35.63 27.49
N SER A 326 -5.27 -35.13 28.05
CA SER A 326 -6.60 -35.66 27.81
C SER A 326 -7.08 -35.39 26.38
N ARG A 327 -8.08 -36.16 25.92
CA ARG A 327 -8.72 -35.93 24.61
C ARG A 327 -9.35 -34.53 24.51
N ALA A 328 -9.90 -34.02 25.59
CA ALA A 328 -10.51 -32.68 25.62
C ALA A 328 -9.45 -31.58 25.46
N GLU A 329 -8.33 -31.67 26.17
CA GLU A 329 -7.21 -30.72 26.04
C GLU A 329 -6.61 -30.77 24.65
N ARG A 330 -6.43 -31.95 24.06
CA ARG A 330 -5.91 -32.07 22.69
C ARG A 330 -6.85 -31.43 21.67
N ARG A 331 -8.17 -31.55 21.84
CA ARG A 331 -9.15 -30.85 21.00
C ARG A 331 -9.03 -29.33 21.13
N ARG A 332 -8.94 -28.79 22.35
CA ARG A 332 -8.69 -27.37 22.56
C ARG A 332 -7.40 -26.91 21.91
N LEU A 333 -6.33 -27.72 22.02
CA LEU A 333 -5.07 -27.42 21.34
C LEU A 333 -5.22 -27.37 19.80
N VAL A 334 -5.99 -28.29 19.21
CA VAL A 334 -6.34 -28.25 17.79
C VAL A 334 -7.09 -26.96 17.45
N ASP A 335 -8.07 -26.57 18.26
CA ASP A 335 -8.85 -25.37 18.04
C ASP A 335 -7.97 -24.11 18.07
N VAL A 336 -7.06 -24.00 19.05
CA VAL A 336 -6.10 -22.88 19.12
C VAL A 336 -5.12 -22.90 17.96
N LEU A 337 -4.64 -24.06 17.53
CA LEU A 337 -3.74 -24.14 16.36
C LEU A 337 -4.44 -23.72 15.06
N LYS A 338 -5.76 -23.87 14.99
CA LYS A 338 -6.60 -23.43 13.87
C LYS A 338 -7.08 -21.97 14.01
N ALA A 339 -7.03 -21.40 15.21
CA ALA A 339 -7.46 -20.03 15.48
C ALA A 339 -6.73 -19.47 16.71
N PHE A 340 -5.43 -19.27 16.61
CA PHE A 340 -4.67 -18.54 17.63
C PHE A 340 -5.06 -17.07 17.58
N THR A 341 -5.68 -16.55 18.65
CA THR A 341 -6.28 -15.22 18.67
C THR A 341 -5.34 -14.15 19.22
N VAL A 342 -5.38 -12.99 18.60
CA VAL A 342 -4.66 -11.78 19.01
C VAL A 342 -5.66 -10.61 18.96
N PRO A 343 -6.00 -9.99 20.10
CA PRO A 343 -6.85 -8.81 20.12
C PRO A 343 -6.17 -7.66 19.37
N ILE A 344 -6.93 -6.90 18.60
CA ILE A 344 -6.46 -5.74 17.85
C ILE A 344 -7.08 -4.50 18.46
N THR A 345 -6.25 -3.57 18.91
CA THR A 345 -6.68 -2.32 19.57
C THR A 345 -6.71 -1.13 18.63
N GLY A 346 -6.07 -1.23 17.46
CA GLY A 346 -6.03 -0.15 16.49
C GLY A 346 -5.10 -0.41 15.33
N THR A 347 -4.91 0.63 14.53
CA THR A 347 -3.90 0.69 13.47
C THR A 347 -2.80 1.67 13.87
N ARG A 348 -1.57 1.47 13.37
CA ARG A 348 -0.55 2.51 13.48
C ARG A 348 -1.00 3.78 12.75
N PRO A 349 -0.47 4.97 13.13
CA PRO A 349 -0.84 6.25 12.52
C PRO A 349 -0.63 6.26 10.99
N ILE A 350 -1.43 7.08 10.28
CA ILE A 350 -1.34 7.27 8.82
C ILE A 350 0.08 7.66 8.36
N ALA A 351 0.85 8.34 9.20
CA ALA A 351 2.24 8.69 8.90
C ALA A 351 3.16 7.47 8.71
N GLU A 352 2.80 6.32 9.30
CA GLU A 352 3.53 5.05 9.20
C GLU A 352 2.92 4.11 8.14
N ALA A 353 1.76 4.45 7.59
CA ALA A 353 1.11 3.68 6.54
C ALA A 353 1.93 3.72 5.24
N ILE A 354 1.94 2.62 4.49
CA ILE A 354 2.62 2.60 3.18
C ILE A 354 1.85 3.47 2.18
N VAL A 355 0.52 3.46 2.25
CA VAL A 355 -0.39 4.15 1.34
C VAL A 355 -1.49 4.86 2.13
N THR A 356 -1.99 5.95 1.59
CA THR A 356 -3.16 6.69 2.08
C THR A 356 -4.40 6.17 1.36
N ALA A 357 -5.43 5.75 2.10
CA ALA A 357 -6.79 5.58 1.61
C ALA A 357 -7.54 6.93 1.72
N GLY A 358 -8.56 7.15 0.89
CA GLY A 358 -9.22 8.44 0.78
C GLY A 358 -8.47 9.43 -0.13
N GLY A 359 -8.94 10.64 -0.22
CA GLY A 359 -8.43 11.67 -1.13
C GLY A 359 -9.52 12.37 -1.91
N VAL A 360 -9.20 12.93 -3.07
CA VAL A 360 -10.17 13.60 -3.93
C VAL A 360 -11.19 12.60 -4.46
N SER A 361 -12.47 12.95 -4.30
CA SER A 361 -13.61 12.11 -4.73
C SER A 361 -13.56 11.82 -6.23
N LEU A 362 -13.52 10.54 -6.60
CA LEU A 362 -13.49 10.10 -8.00
C LEU A 362 -14.77 10.45 -8.78
N LYS A 363 -15.88 10.76 -8.12
CA LYS A 363 -17.12 11.21 -8.75
C LYS A 363 -16.92 12.53 -9.49
N GLU A 364 -15.99 13.35 -9.04
CA GLU A 364 -15.67 14.67 -9.56
C GLU A 364 -14.49 14.68 -10.56
N ILE A 365 -14.02 13.50 -10.95
CA ILE A 365 -12.90 13.33 -11.89
C ILE A 365 -13.39 12.51 -13.09
N ASP A 366 -12.99 12.89 -14.30
CA ASP A 366 -13.25 12.09 -15.49
C ASP A 366 -12.29 10.89 -15.54
N PRO A 367 -12.78 9.63 -15.59
CA PRO A 367 -11.92 8.44 -15.54
C PRO A 367 -11.10 8.21 -16.83
N LYS A 368 -11.37 8.93 -17.92
CA LYS A 368 -10.64 8.81 -19.17
C LYS A 368 -9.48 9.81 -19.26
N THR A 369 -9.76 11.06 -18.85
CA THR A 369 -8.84 12.18 -18.98
C THR A 369 -8.10 12.52 -17.71
N MET A 370 -8.60 12.07 -16.54
CA MET A 370 -8.18 12.51 -15.21
C MET A 370 -8.47 13.99 -14.91
N GLU A 371 -9.26 14.67 -15.77
CA GLU A 371 -9.65 16.07 -15.60
C GLU A 371 -10.74 16.21 -14.53
N SER A 372 -10.68 17.31 -13.78
CA SER A 372 -11.75 17.74 -12.89
C SER A 372 -13.04 18.03 -13.67
N LYS A 373 -14.17 17.55 -13.16
CA LYS A 373 -15.50 17.93 -13.66
C LYS A 373 -15.97 19.29 -13.14
N LEU A 374 -15.28 19.84 -12.13
CA LEU A 374 -15.63 21.11 -11.49
C LEU A 374 -14.84 22.29 -12.05
N ILE A 375 -13.58 22.07 -12.39
CA ILE A 375 -12.65 23.13 -12.81
C ILE A 375 -11.92 22.68 -14.06
N LYS A 376 -12.16 23.39 -15.16
CA LYS A 376 -11.53 23.11 -16.44
C LYS A 376 -10.01 23.34 -16.37
N GLY A 377 -9.24 22.44 -16.96
CA GLY A 377 -7.79 22.48 -16.97
C GLY A 377 -7.11 22.01 -15.70
N LEU A 378 -7.88 21.57 -14.68
CA LEU A 378 -7.34 20.90 -13.50
C LEU A 378 -7.38 19.38 -13.70
N PHE A 379 -6.27 18.70 -13.49
CA PHE A 379 -6.12 17.25 -13.58
C PHE A 379 -5.61 16.67 -12.26
N PHE A 380 -5.93 15.41 -12.00
CA PHE A 380 -5.47 14.69 -10.82
C PHE A 380 -4.71 13.43 -11.23
N ALA A 381 -3.66 13.08 -10.46
CA ALA A 381 -2.91 11.86 -10.72
C ALA A 381 -2.32 11.26 -9.45
N GLY A 382 -2.37 9.92 -9.35
CA GLY A 382 -1.81 9.16 -8.23
C GLY A 382 -2.60 9.27 -6.93
N GLU A 383 -1.92 9.10 -5.82
CA GLU A 383 -2.45 8.91 -4.46
C GLU A 383 -3.16 10.15 -3.86
N VAL A 384 -3.19 11.29 -4.57
CA VAL A 384 -4.02 12.43 -4.17
C VAL A 384 -5.52 12.15 -4.39
N MET A 385 -5.84 11.23 -5.28
CA MET A 385 -7.18 10.71 -5.53
C MET A 385 -7.52 9.59 -4.54
N ASP A 386 -8.80 9.32 -4.32
CA ASP A 386 -9.28 8.19 -3.49
C ASP A 386 -8.99 6.83 -4.16
N ILE A 387 -7.69 6.48 -4.24
CA ILE A 387 -7.21 5.25 -4.86
C ILE A 387 -6.09 4.67 -3.99
N ASP A 388 -6.30 3.45 -3.49
CA ASP A 388 -5.31 2.67 -2.78
C ASP A 388 -5.37 1.20 -3.18
N GLY A 389 -4.22 0.60 -3.40
CA GLY A 389 -4.05 -0.81 -3.80
C GLY A 389 -3.23 -1.60 -2.80
N TYR A 390 -3.29 -2.92 -2.89
CA TYR A 390 -2.47 -3.83 -2.10
C TYR A 390 -0.97 -3.66 -2.39
N THR A 391 -0.14 -4.32 -1.58
CA THR A 391 1.30 -4.45 -1.86
C THR A 391 1.51 -5.29 -3.12
N GLY A 392 2.57 -5.02 -3.88
CA GLY A 392 2.87 -5.81 -5.08
C GLY A 392 3.21 -5.01 -6.34
N GLY A 393 3.30 -3.66 -6.24
CA GLY A 393 3.58 -2.76 -7.36
C GLY A 393 2.34 -2.06 -7.92
N TYR A 394 1.15 -2.38 -7.43
CA TYR A 394 -0.14 -1.87 -7.93
C TYR A 394 -0.31 -0.36 -7.71
N ASN A 395 0.12 0.18 -6.56
CA ASN A 395 0.03 1.61 -6.27
C ASN A 395 0.92 2.45 -7.17
N LEU A 396 2.14 1.99 -7.48
CA LEU A 396 3.02 2.68 -8.43
C LEU A 396 2.46 2.59 -9.84
N GLN A 397 1.90 1.43 -10.25
CA GLN A 397 1.25 1.29 -11.55
C GLN A 397 0.06 2.25 -11.69
N ALA A 398 -0.80 2.34 -10.67
CA ALA A 398 -1.92 3.30 -10.66
C ALA A 398 -1.42 4.74 -10.80
N ALA A 399 -0.33 5.10 -10.09
CA ALA A 399 0.27 6.41 -10.16
C ALA A 399 0.85 6.71 -11.57
N PHE A 400 1.55 5.74 -12.17
CA PHE A 400 2.11 5.88 -13.52
C PHE A 400 1.01 6.03 -14.57
N SER A 401 0.00 5.15 -14.56
CA SER A 401 -1.08 5.15 -15.55
C SER A 401 -1.93 6.41 -15.48
N THR A 402 -2.28 6.86 -14.28
CA THR A 402 -3.06 8.09 -14.09
C THR A 402 -2.24 9.34 -14.42
N GLY A 403 -0.93 9.33 -14.08
CA GLY A 403 -0.01 10.39 -14.47
C GLY A 403 0.11 10.52 -15.98
N TYR A 404 0.32 9.41 -16.67
CA TYR A 404 0.41 9.39 -18.12
C TYR A 404 -0.88 9.87 -18.78
N ALA A 405 -2.05 9.41 -18.32
CA ALA A 405 -3.34 9.88 -18.84
C ALA A 405 -3.52 11.37 -18.62
N ALA A 406 -3.32 11.87 -17.40
CA ALA A 406 -3.45 13.29 -17.08
C ALA A 406 -2.51 14.16 -17.94
N GLY A 407 -1.23 13.75 -18.10
CA GLY A 407 -0.27 14.47 -18.92
C GLY A 407 -0.66 14.55 -20.38
N THR A 408 -1.08 13.41 -20.96
CA THR A 408 -1.52 13.34 -22.37
C THR A 408 -2.69 14.28 -22.66
N PHE A 409 -3.70 14.31 -21.77
CA PHE A 409 -4.89 15.16 -21.99
C PHE A 409 -4.65 16.62 -21.62
N ALA A 410 -3.84 16.90 -20.61
CA ALA A 410 -3.46 18.27 -20.25
C ALA A 410 -2.72 19.00 -21.38
N ALA A 411 -1.97 18.28 -22.20
CA ALA A 411 -1.29 18.84 -23.36
C ALA A 411 -2.21 19.21 -24.54
N GLN A 412 -3.47 18.78 -24.51
CA GLN A 412 -4.47 19.00 -25.57
C GLN A 412 -5.39 20.20 -25.31
N ILE A 413 -5.18 20.93 -24.20
CA ILE A 413 -5.96 22.11 -23.81
C ILE A 413 -5.52 23.40 -24.63
#